data_d299a499a138adaffc44a205bdd1eb37
#
_entry.id   d299a499a138adaffc44a205bdd1eb37
#
_cell.length_a   1.000
_cell.length_b   1.000
_cell.length_c   1.000
_cell.angle_alpha   90.00
_cell.angle_beta   90.00
_cell.angle_gamma   90.00
#
_symmetry.space_group_name_H-M   'P 1'
#
loop_
_entity.id
_entity.type
_entity.pdbx_description
1 polymer ?
#
loop_
_entity_poly.entity_id
_entity_poly.type
_entity_poly.pdbx_seq_one_letter_code
_entity_poly.pdbx_strand_id
1 'polypeptide(L)'
;MTDLIDKTLFFPATRMLFREDAYRKEAGAQSLGAVGDMLVLDQTLFYAASGGQPADHGEIRLPSGQTVAVTEVRYLDPGKTRIGHVLPPGLAAELEGHPVSLHLDWARRERLMRIHTALHLLSVVLPFPVTGGAVNVDDGRLDFDIPDAGLDREAIEAELNRLIETDAAV
;
A
#
# COMPACT_ATOMS: atom_id res chain seq x y z
N MET A 1 -7.01 -25.35 -0.32
CA MET A 1 -6.15 -24.31 -0.96
C MET A 1 -6.53 -24.06 -2.43
N THR A 2 -6.99 -25.05 -3.15
CA THR A 2 -7.41 -24.96 -4.58
C THR A 2 -8.70 -24.16 -4.78
N ASP A 3 -9.66 -24.20 -3.84
CA ASP A 3 -10.97 -23.54 -3.96
C ASP A 3 -10.93 -22.00 -3.87
N LEU A 4 -9.95 -21.41 -3.19
CA LEU A 4 -9.84 -19.96 -3.03
C LEU A 4 -9.28 -19.29 -4.30
N ILE A 5 -8.35 -19.95 -4.98
CA ILE A 5 -7.74 -19.44 -6.22
C ILE A 5 -8.77 -19.42 -7.35
N ASP A 6 -9.65 -20.41 -7.40
CA ASP A 6 -10.66 -20.54 -8.44
C ASP A 6 -11.70 -19.39 -8.37
N LYS A 7 -12.19 -19.06 -7.16
CA LYS A 7 -13.13 -17.96 -6.98
C LYS A 7 -12.56 -16.59 -7.34
N THR A 8 -11.27 -16.37 -7.11
CA THR A 8 -10.60 -15.10 -7.38
C THR A 8 -10.60 -14.77 -8.87
N LEU A 9 -10.49 -15.77 -9.75
CA LEU A 9 -10.43 -15.59 -11.20
C LEU A 9 -11.75 -15.10 -11.81
N PHE A 10 -12.87 -15.23 -11.10
CA PHE A 10 -14.17 -14.73 -11.57
C PHE A 10 -14.33 -13.21 -11.42
N PHE A 11 -13.52 -12.56 -10.58
CA PHE A 11 -13.58 -11.11 -10.43
C PHE A 11 -12.74 -10.42 -11.52
N PRO A 12 -13.18 -9.27 -12.05
CA PRO A 12 -12.37 -8.44 -12.91
C PRO A 12 -11.15 -7.88 -12.15
N ALA A 13 -10.18 -7.32 -12.86
CA ALA A 13 -9.07 -6.63 -12.24
C ALA A 13 -9.56 -5.41 -11.45
N THR A 14 -9.03 -5.21 -10.26
CA THR A 14 -9.33 -4.04 -9.41
C THR A 14 -8.64 -2.81 -10.00
N ARG A 15 -9.39 -1.72 -10.22
CA ARG A 15 -8.80 -0.43 -10.58
C ARG A 15 -8.08 0.17 -9.37
N MET A 16 -6.80 0.38 -9.51
CA MET A 16 -5.91 0.81 -8.42
C MET A 16 -5.80 2.34 -8.41
N LEU A 17 -6.72 3.02 -7.74
CA LEU A 17 -6.77 4.49 -7.69
C LEU A 17 -5.50 5.11 -7.09
N PHE A 18 -4.83 4.41 -6.20
CA PHE A 18 -3.56 4.84 -5.61
C PHE A 18 -2.40 4.94 -6.63
N ARG A 19 -2.54 4.33 -7.82
CA ARG A 19 -1.59 4.49 -8.94
C ARG A 19 -1.92 5.67 -9.84
N GLU A 20 -3.18 6.11 -9.83
CA GLU A 20 -3.65 7.24 -10.63
C GLU A 20 -3.45 8.56 -9.88
N ASP A 21 -3.74 8.55 -8.58
CA ASP A 21 -3.57 9.67 -7.67
C ASP A 21 -3.22 9.16 -6.27
N ALA A 22 -1.94 9.25 -5.91
CA ALA A 22 -1.43 8.80 -4.62
C ALA A 22 -1.95 9.65 -3.44
N TYR A 23 -2.44 10.86 -3.70
CA TYR A 23 -2.94 11.82 -2.71
C TYR A 23 -4.45 11.73 -2.48
N ARG A 24 -5.14 10.90 -3.23
CA ARG A 24 -6.58 10.70 -3.08
C ARG A 24 -6.91 10.02 -1.75
N LYS A 25 -7.75 10.67 -0.94
CA LYS A 25 -8.08 10.23 0.43
C LYS A 25 -9.41 9.49 0.53
N GLU A 26 -10.31 9.72 -0.43
CA GLU A 26 -11.66 9.16 -0.42
C GLU A 26 -12.08 8.72 -1.82
N ALA A 27 -12.86 7.65 -1.90
CA ALA A 27 -13.49 7.21 -3.15
C ALA A 27 -14.73 6.35 -2.87
N GLY A 28 -15.71 6.39 -3.77
CA GLY A 28 -16.72 5.37 -3.85
C GLY A 28 -16.20 4.12 -4.55
N ALA A 29 -16.74 2.96 -4.22
CA ALA A 29 -16.46 1.70 -4.88
C ALA A 29 -17.71 0.79 -4.87
N GLN A 30 -17.76 -0.16 -5.80
CA GLN A 30 -18.79 -1.19 -5.86
C GLN A 30 -18.21 -2.51 -5.34
N SER A 31 -18.87 -3.12 -4.36
CA SER A 31 -18.51 -4.47 -3.94
C SER A 31 -18.88 -5.47 -5.04
N LEU A 32 -17.91 -6.27 -5.42
CA LEU A 32 -18.07 -7.35 -6.42
C LEU A 32 -18.35 -8.71 -5.76
N GLY A 33 -18.02 -8.85 -4.48
CA GLY A 33 -18.20 -10.07 -3.73
C GLY A 33 -17.09 -10.30 -2.71
N ALA A 34 -16.96 -11.56 -2.25
CA ALA A 34 -16.02 -11.94 -1.22
C ALA A 34 -15.20 -13.17 -1.55
N VAL A 35 -13.95 -13.18 -1.08
CA VAL A 35 -13.05 -14.35 -1.06
C VAL A 35 -12.69 -14.63 0.40
N GLY A 36 -13.42 -15.54 1.05
CA GLY A 36 -13.38 -15.69 2.50
C GLY A 36 -13.86 -14.42 3.19
N ASP A 37 -13.09 -13.89 4.12
CA ASP A 37 -13.38 -12.61 4.81
C ASP A 37 -12.83 -11.40 4.07
N MET A 38 -12.36 -11.55 2.85
CA MET A 38 -11.81 -10.45 2.04
C MET A 38 -12.85 -9.93 1.06
N LEU A 39 -13.21 -8.66 1.21
CA LEU A 39 -14.07 -7.92 0.29
C LEU A 39 -13.30 -7.58 -0.99
N VAL A 40 -13.88 -7.92 -2.14
CA VAL A 40 -13.36 -7.57 -3.46
C VAL A 40 -14.15 -6.40 -4.02
N LEU A 41 -13.46 -5.36 -4.45
CA LEU A 41 -14.04 -4.14 -4.98
C LEU A 41 -13.65 -3.93 -6.45
N ASP A 42 -14.48 -3.20 -7.21
CA ASP A 42 -14.18 -2.77 -8.57
C ASP A 42 -12.96 -1.83 -8.62
N GLN A 43 -12.81 -1.00 -7.60
CA GLN A 43 -11.68 -0.07 -7.45
C GLN A 43 -11.30 0.15 -6.00
N THR A 44 -10.05 0.58 -5.73
CA THR A 44 -9.59 0.83 -4.37
C THR A 44 -8.56 1.94 -4.27
N LEU A 45 -8.62 2.69 -3.14
CA LEU A 45 -7.59 3.63 -2.68
C LEU A 45 -6.44 2.92 -1.95
N PHE A 46 -6.72 1.75 -1.37
CA PHE A 46 -5.81 1.09 -0.45
C PHE A 46 -4.70 0.37 -1.20
N TYR A 47 -3.46 0.72 -0.91
CA TYR A 47 -2.29 -0.02 -1.36
C TYR A 47 -2.25 -1.38 -0.66
N ALA A 48 -2.14 -2.44 -1.43
CA ALA A 48 -1.95 -3.79 -0.91
C ALA A 48 -0.46 -4.05 -0.62
N ALA A 49 -0.15 -4.70 0.51
CA ALA A 49 1.22 -4.97 0.93
C ALA A 49 2.03 -5.63 -0.19
N SER A 50 3.15 -5.02 -0.54
CA SER A 50 4.04 -5.50 -1.62
C SER A 50 5.38 -4.78 -1.61
N GLY A 51 6.45 -5.45 -2.09
CA GLY A 51 7.74 -4.81 -2.34
C GLY A 51 8.40 -4.21 -1.10
N GLY A 52 8.18 -4.80 0.08
CA GLY A 52 8.73 -4.28 1.33
C GLY A 52 7.96 -3.11 1.94
N GLN A 53 6.83 -2.70 1.32
CA GLN A 53 5.94 -1.68 1.88
C GLN A 53 4.68 -2.35 2.43
N PRO A 54 4.25 -2.00 3.67
CA PRO A 54 3.02 -2.52 4.27
C PRO A 54 1.78 -1.95 3.59
N ALA A 55 0.64 -2.59 3.83
CA ALA A 55 -0.65 -2.13 3.34
C ALA A 55 -1.05 -0.78 3.98
N ASP A 56 -1.89 -0.06 3.25
CA ASP A 56 -2.62 1.06 3.84
C ASP A 56 -3.63 0.59 4.86
N HIS A 57 -3.99 1.52 5.73
CA HIS A 57 -5.12 1.40 6.65
C HIS A 57 -6.16 2.46 6.33
N GLY A 58 -7.35 2.28 6.89
CA GLY A 58 -8.43 3.24 6.79
C GLY A 58 -9.77 2.61 7.15
N GLU A 59 -10.82 3.07 6.51
CA GLU A 59 -12.18 2.68 6.82
C GLU A 59 -13.01 2.48 5.54
N ILE A 60 -13.93 1.53 5.61
CA ILE A 60 -15.00 1.37 4.64
C ILE A 60 -16.31 1.77 5.31
N ARG A 61 -17.00 2.76 4.74
CA ARG A 61 -18.35 3.15 5.18
C ARG A 61 -19.38 2.41 4.35
N LEU A 62 -20.27 1.71 5.05
CA LEU A 62 -21.33 0.91 4.48
C LEU A 62 -22.56 1.76 4.14
N PRO A 63 -23.49 1.25 3.30
CA PRO A 63 -24.75 1.95 2.99
C PRO A 63 -25.60 2.23 4.23
N SER A 64 -25.49 1.40 5.27
CA SER A 64 -26.15 1.61 6.56
C SER A 64 -25.62 2.82 7.35
N GLY A 65 -24.50 3.42 6.93
CA GLY A 65 -23.76 4.43 7.68
C GLY A 65 -22.76 3.86 8.68
N GLN A 66 -22.73 2.56 8.89
CA GLN A 66 -21.72 1.90 9.72
C GLN A 66 -20.34 2.03 9.07
N THR A 67 -19.31 2.23 9.89
CA THR A 67 -17.91 2.28 9.47
C THR A 67 -17.17 1.02 9.94
N VAL A 68 -16.37 0.43 9.08
CA VAL A 68 -15.57 -0.76 9.34
C VAL A 68 -14.10 -0.44 9.07
N ALA A 69 -13.25 -0.70 10.05
CA ALA A 69 -11.80 -0.50 9.90
C ALA A 69 -11.22 -1.53 8.92
N VAL A 70 -10.30 -1.07 8.07
CA VAL A 70 -9.47 -1.88 7.18
C VAL A 70 -8.01 -1.70 7.61
N THR A 71 -7.42 -2.75 8.12
CA THR A 71 -6.02 -2.75 8.57
C THR A 71 -5.16 -3.74 7.78
N GLU A 72 -5.78 -4.49 6.89
CA GLU A 72 -5.08 -5.46 6.07
C GLU A 72 -5.68 -5.49 4.66
N VAL A 73 -4.79 -5.33 3.67
CA VAL A 73 -5.13 -5.35 2.25
C VAL A 73 -4.10 -6.21 1.52
N ARG A 74 -4.57 -7.16 0.72
CA ARG A 74 -3.73 -8.16 0.06
C ARG A 74 -4.04 -8.28 -1.42
N TYR A 75 -3.02 -8.63 -2.21
CA TYR A 75 -3.25 -9.14 -3.55
C TYR A 75 -3.82 -10.56 -3.48
N LEU A 76 -4.80 -10.84 -4.32
CA LEU A 76 -5.49 -12.14 -4.38
C LEU A 76 -4.94 -13.06 -5.45
N ASP A 77 -4.14 -12.54 -6.36
CA ASP A 77 -3.57 -13.27 -7.49
C ASP A 77 -2.07 -12.97 -7.67
N PRO A 78 -1.30 -13.92 -8.22
CA PRO A 78 0.13 -13.71 -8.47
C PRO A 78 0.43 -12.55 -9.43
N GLY A 79 -0.50 -12.23 -10.33
CA GLY A 79 -0.40 -11.10 -11.25
C GLY A 79 -0.64 -9.74 -10.59
N LYS A 80 -1.00 -9.72 -9.31
CA LYS A 80 -1.28 -8.50 -8.54
C LYS A 80 -2.31 -7.60 -9.21
N THR A 81 -3.34 -8.21 -9.77
CA THR A 81 -4.40 -7.50 -10.48
C THR A 81 -5.67 -7.35 -9.65
N ARG A 82 -5.86 -8.18 -8.63
CA ARG A 82 -7.05 -8.20 -7.77
C ARG A 82 -6.66 -7.97 -6.32
N ILE A 83 -7.45 -7.16 -5.63
CA ILE A 83 -7.17 -6.74 -4.25
C ILE A 83 -8.34 -7.12 -3.35
N GLY A 84 -8.03 -7.77 -2.23
CA GLY A 84 -8.94 -8.09 -1.14
C GLY A 84 -8.69 -7.25 0.09
N HIS A 85 -9.76 -6.77 0.71
CA HIS A 85 -9.76 -5.99 1.93
C HIS A 85 -10.28 -6.87 3.06
N VAL A 86 -9.45 -7.18 4.05
CA VAL A 86 -9.83 -8.06 5.16
C VAL A 86 -10.84 -7.32 6.05
N LEU A 87 -11.99 -7.92 6.23
CA LEU A 87 -13.08 -7.43 7.08
C LEU A 87 -13.37 -8.44 8.19
N PRO A 88 -14.18 -8.05 9.20
CA PRO A 88 -14.71 -9.00 10.17
C PRO A 88 -15.40 -10.19 9.52
N PRO A 89 -15.32 -11.40 10.12
CA PRO A 89 -15.86 -12.62 9.56
C PRO A 89 -17.33 -12.49 9.11
N GLY A 90 -17.60 -12.93 7.88
CA GLY A 90 -18.94 -12.94 7.29
C GLY A 90 -19.38 -11.62 6.65
N LEU A 91 -18.86 -10.47 7.09
CA LEU A 91 -19.32 -9.17 6.62
C LEU A 91 -19.05 -8.93 5.12
N ALA A 92 -17.92 -9.43 4.61
CA ALA A 92 -17.57 -9.26 3.21
C ALA A 92 -18.63 -9.88 2.26
N ALA A 93 -19.19 -11.03 2.63
CA ALA A 93 -20.22 -11.70 1.85
C ALA A 93 -21.57 -10.94 1.88
N GLU A 94 -21.88 -10.29 3.00
CA GLU A 94 -23.11 -9.49 3.15
C GLU A 94 -23.09 -8.21 2.28
N LEU A 95 -21.91 -7.77 1.89
CA LEU A 95 -21.73 -6.55 1.11
C LEU A 95 -21.71 -6.76 -0.40
N GLU A 96 -21.85 -8.01 -0.88
CA GLU A 96 -21.88 -8.30 -2.31
C GLU A 96 -22.94 -7.46 -3.04
N GLY A 97 -22.54 -6.79 -4.12
CA GLY A 97 -23.43 -5.95 -4.91
C GLY A 97 -23.77 -4.58 -4.29
N HIS A 98 -23.22 -4.23 -3.14
CA HIS A 98 -23.51 -2.96 -2.48
C HIS A 98 -22.45 -1.90 -2.78
N PRO A 99 -22.83 -0.61 -2.93
CA PRO A 99 -21.87 0.49 -2.97
C PRO A 99 -21.28 0.72 -1.58
N VAL A 100 -19.99 1.10 -1.54
CA VAL A 100 -19.28 1.46 -0.32
C VAL A 100 -18.48 2.75 -0.53
N SER A 101 -18.14 3.45 0.55
CA SER A 101 -17.21 4.58 0.52
C SER A 101 -15.94 4.23 1.25
N LEU A 102 -14.81 4.50 0.60
CA LEU A 102 -13.47 4.22 1.09
C LEU A 102 -12.87 5.50 1.67
N HIS A 103 -12.28 5.42 2.86
CA HIS A 103 -11.61 6.52 3.54
C HIS A 103 -10.23 6.05 4.00
N LEU A 104 -9.19 6.69 3.46
CA LEU A 104 -7.81 6.33 3.73
C LEU A 104 -7.33 6.94 5.06
N ASP A 105 -6.57 6.20 5.87
CA ASP A 105 -5.73 6.77 6.91
C ASP A 105 -4.58 7.55 6.25
N TRP A 106 -4.85 8.83 6.00
CA TRP A 106 -3.92 9.70 5.30
C TRP A 106 -2.63 9.91 6.08
N ALA A 107 -2.70 10.03 7.41
CA ALA A 107 -1.50 10.25 8.23
C ALA A 107 -0.51 9.08 8.09
N ARG A 108 -1.02 7.85 8.03
CA ARG A 108 -0.22 6.66 7.77
C ARG A 108 0.34 6.66 6.34
N ARG A 109 -0.50 6.91 5.33
CA ARG A 109 -0.08 6.92 3.91
C ARG A 109 1.01 7.96 3.67
N GLU A 110 0.84 9.16 4.17
CA GLU A 110 1.80 10.25 4.01
C GLU A 110 3.17 9.89 4.61
N ARG A 111 3.21 9.30 5.81
CA ARG A 111 4.45 8.83 6.42
C ARG A 111 5.15 7.77 5.57
N LEU A 112 4.41 6.77 5.09
CA LEU A 112 4.95 5.73 4.22
C LEU A 112 5.52 6.32 2.92
N MET A 113 4.83 7.26 2.29
CA MET A 113 5.30 7.94 1.08
C MET A 113 6.58 8.73 1.35
N ARG A 114 6.64 9.49 2.44
CA ARG A 114 7.84 10.28 2.81
C ARG A 114 9.05 9.39 3.08
N ILE A 115 8.87 8.31 3.83
CA ILE A 115 9.96 7.35 4.10
C ILE A 115 10.40 6.68 2.80
N HIS A 116 9.47 6.24 1.96
CA HIS A 116 9.78 5.61 0.68
C HIS A 116 10.60 6.57 -0.20
N THR A 117 10.19 7.83 -0.32
CA THR A 117 10.95 8.86 -1.05
C THR A 117 12.34 9.07 -0.44
N ALA A 118 12.45 9.15 0.89
CA ALA A 118 13.75 9.29 1.56
C ALA A 118 14.68 8.11 1.27
N LEU A 119 14.17 6.89 1.18
CA LEU A 119 14.98 5.72 0.79
C LEU A 119 15.45 5.81 -0.67
N HIS A 120 14.64 6.33 -1.58
CA HIS A 120 15.09 6.60 -2.95
C HIS A 120 16.18 7.68 -2.98
N LEU A 121 16.05 8.76 -2.21
CA LEU A 121 17.11 9.77 -2.10
C LEU A 121 18.39 9.17 -1.49
N LEU A 122 18.26 8.29 -0.48
CA LEU A 122 19.40 7.60 0.10
C LEU A 122 20.15 6.74 -0.94
N SER A 123 19.44 6.12 -1.89
CA SER A 123 20.07 5.36 -2.99
C SER A 123 20.81 6.24 -3.99
N VAL A 124 20.52 7.55 -4.03
CA VAL A 124 21.29 8.53 -4.80
C VAL A 124 22.56 8.94 -4.05
N VAL A 125 22.46 9.14 -2.73
CA VAL A 125 23.61 9.48 -1.87
C VAL A 125 24.61 8.33 -1.78
N LEU A 126 24.11 7.10 -1.76
CA LEU A 126 24.90 5.87 -1.74
C LEU A 126 24.73 5.10 -3.05
N PRO A 127 25.53 5.39 -4.09
CA PRO A 127 25.34 4.81 -5.42
C PRO A 127 25.88 3.38 -5.51
N PHE A 128 25.46 2.53 -4.57
CA PHE A 128 25.77 1.11 -4.55
C PHE A 128 24.52 0.28 -4.93
N PRO A 129 24.70 -0.96 -5.41
CA PRO A 129 23.57 -1.83 -5.69
C PRO A 129 22.70 -2.07 -4.45
N VAL A 130 21.40 -1.81 -4.58
CA VAL A 130 20.41 -2.12 -3.54
C VAL A 130 20.03 -3.58 -3.65
N THR A 131 20.18 -4.35 -2.57
CA THR A 131 19.88 -5.79 -2.52
C THR A 131 18.57 -6.09 -1.80
N GLY A 132 18.05 -5.14 -1.04
CA GLY A 132 16.80 -5.27 -0.31
C GLY A 132 16.37 -3.97 0.32
N GLY A 133 15.17 -3.99 0.90
CA GLY A 133 14.66 -2.83 1.63
C GLY A 133 13.31 -3.10 2.27
N ALA A 134 12.97 -2.24 3.22
CA ALA A 134 11.66 -2.22 3.87
C ALA A 134 11.26 -0.79 4.19
N VAL A 135 9.98 -0.52 4.05
CA VAL A 135 9.34 0.74 4.43
C VAL A 135 8.39 0.45 5.58
N ASN A 136 8.50 1.17 6.68
CA ASN A 136 7.55 1.13 7.79
C ASN A 136 6.99 2.55 8.03
N VAL A 137 6.07 2.69 9.00
CA VAL A 137 5.43 3.98 9.29
C VAL A 137 6.40 4.97 9.96
N ASP A 138 7.34 4.45 10.73
CA ASP A 138 8.25 5.26 11.56
C ASP A 138 9.70 5.16 11.10
N ASP A 139 10.03 4.17 10.27
CA ASP A 139 11.38 3.94 9.76
C ASP A 139 11.41 3.31 8.37
N GLY A 140 12.60 3.23 7.80
CA GLY A 140 12.86 2.50 6.57
C GLY A 140 14.27 1.94 6.56
N ARG A 141 14.49 0.90 5.77
CA ARG A 141 15.79 0.26 5.59
C ARG A 141 16.06 0.01 4.12
N LEU A 142 17.31 0.27 3.71
CA LEU A 142 17.88 -0.23 2.47
C LEU A 142 19.11 -1.08 2.77
N ASP A 143 19.20 -2.20 2.10
CA ASP A 143 20.34 -3.10 2.14
C ASP A 143 21.17 -2.87 0.86
N PHE A 144 22.46 -2.56 1.03
CA PHE A 144 23.35 -2.30 -0.10
C PHE A 144 24.45 -3.36 -0.17
N ASP A 145 24.87 -3.68 -1.39
CA ASP A 145 26.11 -4.44 -1.62
C ASP A 145 27.29 -3.47 -1.65
N ILE A 146 27.92 -3.29 -0.49
CA ILE A 146 29.06 -2.37 -0.30
C ILE A 146 30.30 -3.18 0.04
N PRO A 147 31.33 -3.18 -0.84
CA PRO A 147 32.63 -3.76 -0.48
C PRO A 147 33.31 -2.82 0.51
N ASP A 148 33.61 -3.31 1.69
CA ASP A 148 34.39 -2.71 2.78
C ASP A 148 34.61 -1.19 2.67
N ALA A 149 33.56 -0.42 2.95
CA ALA A 149 33.58 1.02 2.82
C ALA A 149 33.45 1.65 4.20
N GLY A 150 34.42 2.45 4.56
CA GLY A 150 34.31 3.41 5.67
C GLY A 150 33.24 4.45 5.31
N LEU A 151 31.98 4.15 5.62
CA LEU A 151 30.88 5.09 5.40
C LEU A 151 30.96 6.22 6.42
N ASP A 152 30.99 7.45 5.91
CA ASP A 152 30.88 8.65 6.74
C ASP A 152 29.40 8.97 6.96
N ARG A 153 28.90 8.61 8.13
CA ARG A 153 27.50 8.82 8.51
C ARG A 153 27.07 10.27 8.46
N GLU A 154 27.95 11.18 8.94
CA GLU A 154 27.62 12.61 9.02
C GLU A 154 27.52 13.22 7.62
N ALA A 155 28.42 12.84 6.71
CA ALA A 155 28.38 13.27 5.32
C ALA A 155 27.13 12.73 4.59
N ILE A 156 26.75 11.46 4.83
CA ILE A 156 25.54 10.86 4.26
C ILE A 156 24.29 11.59 4.75
N GLU A 157 24.21 11.85 6.05
CA GLU A 157 23.06 12.54 6.65
C GLU A 157 22.94 13.97 6.11
N ALA A 158 24.04 14.70 6.02
CA ALA A 158 24.06 16.06 5.50
C ALA A 158 23.60 16.11 4.03
N GLU A 159 24.09 15.21 3.18
CA GLU A 159 23.71 15.17 1.77
C GLU A 159 22.25 14.72 1.56
N LEU A 160 21.78 13.74 2.34
CA LEU A 160 20.38 13.32 2.31
C LEU A 160 19.44 14.47 2.69
N ASN A 161 19.76 15.20 3.76
CA ASN A 161 18.95 16.35 4.18
C ASN A 161 19.00 17.47 3.13
N ARG A 162 20.15 17.73 2.52
CA ARG A 162 20.26 18.69 1.42
C ARG A 162 19.34 18.32 0.24
N LEU A 163 19.27 17.04 -0.13
CA LEU A 163 18.39 16.58 -1.20
C LEU A 163 16.90 16.72 -0.81
N ILE A 164 16.54 16.43 0.45
CA ILE A 164 15.17 16.63 0.95
C ILE A 164 14.78 18.11 0.87
N GLU A 165 15.67 19.03 1.25
CA GLU A 165 15.43 20.47 1.23
C GLU A 165 15.31 21.05 -0.19
N THR A 166 15.79 20.37 -1.22
CA THR A 166 15.63 20.82 -2.61
C THR A 166 14.17 20.79 -3.09
N ASP A 167 13.30 20.05 -2.39
CA ASP A 167 11.87 19.90 -2.71
C ASP A 167 11.63 19.66 -4.21
N ALA A 168 12.43 18.77 -4.79
CA ALA A 168 12.37 18.46 -6.21
C ALA A 168 11.03 17.77 -6.55
N ALA A 169 10.42 18.18 -7.66
CA ALA A 169 9.22 17.51 -8.17
C ALA A 169 9.55 16.04 -8.52
N VAL A 170 8.68 15.12 -8.12
CA VAL A 170 8.75 13.67 -8.35
C VAL A 170 7.75 13.28 -9.43
#